data_8842b5402af8e19965340683dc3cbab9
#
_entry.id   8842b5402af8e19965340683dc3cbab9
#
_cell.length_a   1.000
_cell.length_b   1.000
_cell.length_c   1.000
_cell.angle_alpha   90.00
_cell.angle_beta   90.00
_cell.angle_gamma   90.00
#
_symmetry.space_group_name_H-M   'P 1'
#
loop_
_entity.id
_entity.type
_entity.pdbx_description
1 polymer ?
#
loop_
_entity_poly.entity_id
_entity_poly.type
_entity_poly.pdbx_seq_one_letter_code
_entity_poly.pdbx_strand_id
1 'polypeptide(L)'
;MKNCLLLLLGFFATPFIFNQILTVNSGSSVSIASGSSVTLGGLEIAPDDTFVISGDTAVSRSASAITAGDNSSVSRVYSSTALLSGFTGTLRFSYLEGELNGIAEGDLVLELQAADDSWTSYSGTVNETNNTVSYTFNDAVSFKAVTASAAGATLTIEDLSPTTSSIYVYPNPTANRIYIQAESITKAELFDLMGRKVKATNQDQIDLSNISSGSYILQVTTQNNTTETFKIIKQCE
;
A
#
# COMPACT_ATOMS: atom_id res chain seq x y z
N MET A 1 19.31 33.48 44.37
CA MET A 1 18.74 32.13 44.16
C MET A 1 17.93 32.19 42.90
N LYS A 2 18.45 31.62 41.79
CA LYS A 2 17.78 31.59 40.45
C LYS A 2 17.03 30.27 40.33
N ASN A 3 15.70 30.33 40.30
CA ASN A 3 14.87 29.16 40.05
C ASN A 3 14.95 28.80 38.54
N CYS A 4 15.54 27.66 38.25
CA CYS A 4 15.53 27.07 36.92
C CYS A 4 14.24 26.26 36.78
N LEU A 5 13.28 26.77 35.98
CA LEU A 5 12.05 26.05 35.62
C LEU A 5 12.38 25.06 34.50
N LEU A 6 12.47 23.78 34.86
CA LEU A 6 12.68 22.69 33.90
C LEU A 6 11.33 22.37 33.24
N LEU A 7 11.15 22.81 31.98
CA LEU A 7 9.97 22.50 31.18
C LEU A 7 10.16 21.10 30.60
N LEU A 8 9.50 20.11 31.23
CA LEU A 8 9.47 18.73 30.69
C LEU A 8 8.47 18.66 29.54
N LEU A 9 8.94 18.76 28.31
CA LEU A 9 8.11 18.44 27.12
C LEU A 9 7.87 16.93 27.11
N GLY A 10 6.71 16.52 27.59
CA GLY A 10 6.24 15.14 27.41
C GLY A 10 5.87 14.88 25.95
N PHE A 11 6.68 14.08 25.27
CA PHE A 11 6.33 13.50 23.98
C PHE A 11 5.23 12.47 24.24
N PHE A 12 3.97 12.82 23.99
CA PHE A 12 2.88 11.86 23.92
C PHE A 12 3.02 11.09 22.61
N ALA A 13 3.80 10.01 22.61
CA ALA A 13 3.63 8.96 21.63
C ALA A 13 2.25 8.33 21.92
N THR A 14 1.26 8.59 21.06
CA THR A 14 0.02 7.84 21.10
C THR A 14 0.36 6.37 20.81
N PRO A 15 0.16 5.43 21.75
CA PRO A 15 0.37 4.03 21.43
C PRO A 15 -0.67 3.66 20.38
N PHE A 16 -0.23 3.13 19.24
CA PHE A 16 -1.11 2.37 18.36
C PHE A 16 -1.59 1.18 19.17
N ILE A 17 -2.84 1.22 19.62
CA ILE A 17 -3.44 0.11 20.37
C ILE A 17 -3.80 -0.96 19.33
N PHE A 18 -2.84 -1.82 19.02
CA PHE A 18 -3.13 -3.09 18.35
C PHE A 18 -3.87 -3.95 19.38
N ASN A 19 -5.16 -4.17 19.16
CA ASN A 19 -5.91 -5.10 19.99
C ASN A 19 -5.54 -6.53 19.53
N GLN A 20 -4.58 -7.14 20.21
CA GLN A 20 -4.18 -8.52 19.96
C GLN A 20 -5.33 -9.45 20.36
N ILE A 21 -5.81 -10.25 19.41
CA ILE A 21 -6.99 -11.11 19.57
C ILE A 21 -6.65 -12.60 19.62
N LEU A 22 -5.48 -12.99 19.11
CA LEU A 22 -4.95 -14.34 19.21
C LEU A 22 -3.44 -14.31 19.32
N THR A 23 -2.87 -15.13 20.22
CA THR A 23 -1.43 -15.39 20.29
C THR A 23 -1.21 -16.89 20.36
N VAL A 24 -0.40 -17.40 19.45
CA VAL A 24 0.07 -18.77 19.44
C VAL A 24 1.56 -18.75 19.75
N ASN A 25 1.95 -19.23 20.93
CA ASN A 25 3.33 -19.22 21.38
C ASN A 25 4.19 -20.25 20.62
N SER A 26 5.50 -20.05 20.65
CA SER A 26 6.47 -21.00 20.09
C SER A 26 6.23 -22.43 20.55
N GLY A 27 6.29 -23.37 19.62
CA GLY A 27 6.05 -24.79 19.90
C GLY A 27 4.58 -25.18 20.10
N SER A 28 3.64 -24.24 19.99
CA SER A 28 2.20 -24.49 20.05
C SER A 28 1.55 -24.30 18.66
N SER A 29 0.31 -24.73 18.51
CA SER A 29 -0.50 -24.47 17.31
C SER A 29 -1.98 -24.42 17.66
N VAL A 30 -2.75 -23.69 16.86
CA VAL A 30 -4.21 -23.72 16.83
C VAL A 30 -4.63 -24.42 15.55
N SER A 31 -5.40 -25.50 15.69
CA SER A 31 -5.92 -26.28 14.56
C SER A 31 -7.44 -26.05 14.47
N ILE A 32 -7.91 -25.63 13.31
CA ILE A 32 -9.32 -25.48 12.99
C ILE A 32 -9.67 -26.66 12.07
N ALA A 33 -10.50 -27.56 12.55
CA ALA A 33 -10.88 -28.74 11.77
C ALA A 33 -11.82 -28.39 10.63
N SER A 34 -11.82 -29.18 9.58
CA SER A 34 -12.81 -29.13 8.50
C SER A 34 -14.23 -29.13 9.06
N GLY A 35 -15.10 -28.25 8.55
CA GLY A 35 -16.49 -28.09 9.01
C GLY A 35 -16.65 -27.36 10.33
N SER A 36 -15.57 -26.87 10.94
CA SER A 36 -15.58 -26.00 12.12
C SER A 36 -15.21 -24.56 11.74
N SER A 37 -15.49 -23.60 12.60
CA SER A 37 -15.02 -22.23 12.41
C SER A 37 -14.48 -21.61 13.70
N VAL A 38 -13.64 -20.61 13.55
CA VAL A 38 -13.14 -19.75 14.63
C VAL A 38 -13.42 -18.30 14.26
N THR A 39 -13.95 -17.53 15.23
CA THR A 39 -14.14 -16.08 15.05
C THR A 39 -13.14 -15.30 15.88
N LEU A 40 -12.33 -14.51 15.21
CA LEU A 40 -11.31 -13.64 15.77
C LEU A 40 -11.77 -12.18 15.68
N GLY A 41 -12.46 -11.69 16.69
CA GLY A 41 -12.88 -10.28 16.82
C GLY A 41 -13.73 -9.75 15.65
N GLY A 42 -14.47 -10.63 14.93
CA GLY A 42 -15.29 -10.31 13.77
C GLY A 42 -14.76 -10.84 12.42
N LEU A 43 -13.59 -11.47 12.41
CA LEU A 43 -13.11 -12.28 11.29
C LEU A 43 -13.41 -13.75 11.60
N GLU A 44 -14.31 -14.38 10.87
CA GLU A 44 -14.58 -15.80 10.93
C GLU A 44 -13.73 -16.54 9.88
N ILE A 45 -13.04 -17.58 10.33
CA ILE A 45 -12.22 -18.48 9.53
C ILE A 45 -12.88 -19.86 9.58
N ALA A 46 -13.47 -20.29 8.46
CA ALA A 46 -14.17 -21.57 8.31
C ALA A 46 -13.49 -22.36 7.18
N PRO A 47 -12.48 -23.19 7.52
CA PRO A 47 -11.74 -23.93 6.52
C PRO A 47 -12.48 -25.17 6.01
N ASP A 48 -12.28 -25.51 4.73
CA ASP A 48 -12.77 -26.74 4.10
C ASP A 48 -11.90 -27.95 4.48
N ASP A 49 -10.58 -27.74 4.65
CA ASP A 49 -9.62 -28.68 5.17
C ASP A 49 -9.08 -28.21 6.53
N THR A 50 -8.42 -29.10 7.28
CA THR A 50 -7.81 -28.69 8.55
C THR A 50 -6.81 -27.57 8.36
N PHE A 51 -7.09 -26.41 8.94
CA PHE A 51 -6.22 -25.23 8.88
C PHE A 51 -5.45 -25.06 10.20
N VAL A 52 -4.14 -24.86 10.11
CA VAL A 52 -3.26 -24.78 11.28
C VAL A 52 -2.58 -23.42 11.35
N ILE A 53 -2.79 -22.71 12.44
CA ILE A 53 -2.05 -21.50 12.81
C ILE A 53 -0.91 -21.94 13.73
N SER A 54 0.32 -21.87 13.23
CA SER A 54 1.52 -22.35 13.93
C SER A 54 2.03 -21.32 14.94
N GLY A 55 2.94 -21.74 15.83
CA GLY A 55 3.53 -20.91 16.87
C GLY A 55 4.28 -19.68 16.36
N ASP A 56 4.56 -18.77 17.28
CA ASP A 56 5.11 -17.43 17.03
C ASP A 56 4.20 -16.54 16.15
N THR A 57 2.89 -16.84 16.15
CA THR A 57 1.89 -16.10 15.39
C THR A 57 1.01 -15.28 16.34
N ALA A 58 0.93 -13.99 16.09
CA ALA A 58 -0.03 -13.10 16.72
C ALA A 58 -0.96 -12.52 15.67
N VAL A 59 -2.27 -12.61 15.90
CA VAL A 59 -3.30 -11.94 15.11
C VAL A 59 -3.81 -10.75 15.89
N SER A 60 -3.83 -9.59 15.28
CA SER A 60 -4.29 -8.33 15.88
C SER A 60 -5.33 -7.66 14.98
N ARG A 61 -6.13 -6.78 15.58
CA ARG A 61 -7.08 -5.93 14.88
C ARG A 61 -6.71 -4.46 15.07
N SER A 62 -6.65 -3.71 14.00
CA SER A 62 -6.55 -2.25 13.97
C SER A 62 -7.91 -1.63 13.66
N ALA A 63 -8.18 -0.45 14.22
CA ALA A 63 -9.33 0.39 13.89
C ALA A 63 -8.96 1.50 12.88
N SER A 64 -7.78 1.39 12.23
CA SER A 64 -7.31 2.34 11.24
C SER A 64 -7.45 1.74 9.85
N ALA A 65 -8.01 2.50 8.92
CA ALA A 65 -8.06 2.12 7.51
C ALA A 65 -6.65 2.05 6.91
N ILE A 66 -6.48 1.21 5.91
CA ILE A 66 -5.32 1.23 5.01
C ILE A 66 -5.65 2.16 3.86
N THR A 67 -4.72 3.03 3.51
CA THR A 67 -4.85 3.97 2.38
C THR A 67 -3.81 3.66 1.32
N ALA A 68 -4.24 3.66 0.06
CA ALA A 68 -3.38 3.50 -1.11
C ALA A 68 -3.82 4.50 -2.17
N GLY A 69 -3.06 5.61 -2.31
CA GLY A 69 -3.47 6.73 -3.14
C GLY A 69 -4.79 7.34 -2.65
N ASP A 70 -5.78 7.42 -3.55
CA ASP A 70 -7.13 7.92 -3.26
C ASP A 70 -8.07 6.84 -2.68
N ASN A 71 -7.60 5.59 -2.62
CA ASN A 71 -8.38 4.45 -2.14
C ASN A 71 -8.12 4.20 -0.66
N SER A 72 -9.14 3.75 0.04
CA SER A 72 -8.97 3.32 1.42
C SER A 72 -9.87 2.13 1.76
N SER A 73 -9.43 1.34 2.74
CA SER A 73 -10.24 0.26 3.30
C SER A 73 -11.26 0.78 4.30
N VAL A 74 -12.15 -0.10 4.74
CA VAL A 74 -12.88 0.10 5.99
C VAL A 74 -11.91 0.27 7.16
N SER A 75 -12.34 0.95 8.23
CA SER A 75 -11.54 1.21 9.44
C SER A 75 -11.47 -0.02 10.34
N ARG A 76 -11.19 -1.19 9.74
CA ARG A 76 -10.98 -2.46 10.42
C ARG A 76 -10.01 -3.33 9.61
N VAL A 77 -8.88 -3.68 10.20
CA VAL A 77 -7.85 -4.49 9.56
C VAL A 77 -7.40 -5.57 10.53
N TYR A 78 -7.39 -6.81 10.10
CA TYR A 78 -6.78 -7.92 10.81
C TYR A 78 -5.40 -8.17 10.23
N SER A 79 -4.39 -8.28 11.08
CA SER A 79 -3.00 -8.52 10.67
C SER A 79 -2.41 -9.67 11.47
N SER A 80 -1.65 -10.53 10.81
CA SER A 80 -0.89 -11.62 11.42
C SER A 80 0.60 -11.34 11.34
N THR A 81 1.33 -11.66 12.39
CA THR A 81 2.81 -11.56 12.40
C THR A 81 3.48 -12.62 11.54
N ALA A 82 2.81 -13.74 11.28
CA ALA A 82 3.26 -14.78 10.38
C ALA A 82 2.30 -14.95 9.20
N LEU A 83 2.80 -15.46 8.09
CA LEU A 83 1.98 -15.81 6.93
C LEU A 83 1.04 -16.96 7.29
N LEU A 84 -0.25 -16.76 7.13
CA LEU A 84 -1.28 -17.80 7.24
C LEU A 84 -1.37 -18.50 5.90
N SER A 85 -0.78 -19.71 5.80
CA SER A 85 -0.52 -20.37 4.51
C SER A 85 -1.48 -21.52 4.24
N GLY A 86 -1.85 -21.69 2.98
CA GLY A 86 -2.57 -22.87 2.50
C GLY A 86 -4.03 -22.92 2.95
N PHE A 87 -4.69 -21.77 3.13
CA PHE A 87 -6.10 -21.72 3.51
C PHE A 87 -7.00 -22.02 2.31
N THR A 88 -7.93 -22.98 2.49
CA THR A 88 -9.10 -23.22 1.66
C THR A 88 -10.34 -23.11 2.53
N GLY A 89 -11.46 -22.61 1.99
CA GLY A 89 -12.71 -22.43 2.74
C GLY A 89 -13.19 -20.98 2.75
N THR A 90 -14.04 -20.65 3.70
CA THR A 90 -14.70 -19.34 3.75
C THR A 90 -14.10 -18.43 4.80
N LEU A 91 -13.71 -17.23 4.38
CA LEU A 91 -13.48 -16.09 5.26
C LEU A 91 -14.73 -15.21 5.28
N ARG A 92 -15.20 -14.85 6.48
CA ARG A 92 -16.25 -13.86 6.67
C ARG A 92 -15.76 -12.73 7.54
N PHE A 93 -15.77 -11.54 6.97
CA PHE A 93 -15.35 -10.30 7.60
C PHE A 93 -16.58 -9.52 8.04
N SER A 94 -16.68 -9.22 9.35
CA SER A 94 -17.75 -8.39 9.90
C SER A 94 -17.25 -6.96 10.11
N TYR A 95 -18.09 -5.97 9.81
CA TYR A 95 -17.80 -4.55 9.98
C TYR A 95 -18.91 -3.87 10.78
N LEU A 96 -18.68 -2.63 11.17
CA LEU A 96 -19.70 -1.73 11.70
C LEU A 96 -19.94 -0.62 10.67
N GLU A 97 -21.16 -0.10 10.60
CA GLU A 97 -21.48 1.02 9.69
C GLU A 97 -20.55 2.23 9.88
N GLY A 98 -20.17 2.53 11.12
CA GLY A 98 -19.21 3.60 11.43
C GLY A 98 -17.76 3.33 10.98
N GLU A 99 -17.45 2.10 10.52
CA GLU A 99 -16.11 1.71 10.02
C GLU A 99 -16.02 1.75 8.49
N LEU A 100 -17.14 1.96 7.78
CA LEU A 100 -17.20 1.91 6.30
C LEU A 100 -16.33 2.96 5.61
N ASN A 101 -15.95 4.02 6.32
CA ASN A 101 -15.07 5.06 5.78
C ASN A 101 -15.57 5.70 4.46
N GLY A 102 -16.91 5.82 4.35
CA GLY A 102 -17.57 6.38 3.18
C GLY A 102 -17.81 5.40 2.02
N ILE A 103 -17.43 4.13 2.17
CA ILE A 103 -17.69 3.09 1.19
C ILE A 103 -19.15 2.63 1.31
N ALA A 104 -19.85 2.50 0.17
CA ALA A 104 -21.17 1.90 0.16
C ALA A 104 -21.07 0.39 0.44
N GLU A 105 -21.97 -0.14 1.30
CA GLU A 105 -21.91 -1.54 1.73
C GLU A 105 -21.97 -2.52 0.55
N GLY A 106 -22.86 -2.27 -0.41
CA GLY A 106 -23.02 -3.11 -1.60
C GLY A 106 -21.78 -3.19 -2.50
N ASP A 107 -20.84 -2.25 -2.37
CA ASP A 107 -19.61 -2.19 -3.14
C ASP A 107 -18.42 -2.89 -2.44
N LEU A 108 -18.64 -3.43 -1.23
CA LEU A 108 -17.57 -4.04 -0.46
C LEU A 108 -17.05 -5.33 -1.09
N VAL A 109 -15.75 -5.45 -1.16
CA VAL A 109 -15.01 -6.67 -1.48
C VAL A 109 -14.06 -7.04 -0.37
N LEU A 110 -13.76 -8.33 -0.22
CA LEU A 110 -12.73 -8.80 0.71
C LEU A 110 -11.35 -8.55 0.14
N GLU A 111 -10.43 -8.05 0.96
CA GLU A 111 -9.03 -7.80 0.60
C GLU A 111 -8.10 -8.68 1.42
N LEU A 112 -7.21 -9.40 0.75
CA LEU A 112 -6.14 -10.18 1.40
C LEU A 112 -4.77 -9.60 1.04
N GLN A 113 -3.92 -9.44 2.05
CA GLN A 113 -2.52 -9.06 1.86
C GLN A 113 -1.63 -10.30 1.79
N ALA A 114 -0.86 -10.40 0.72
CA ALA A 114 0.13 -11.47 0.52
C ALA A 114 1.43 -11.20 1.30
N ALA A 115 2.39 -12.12 1.21
CA ALA A 115 3.68 -12.03 1.89
C ALA A 115 4.55 -10.85 1.40
N ASP A 116 4.41 -10.46 0.15
CA ASP A 116 5.12 -9.36 -0.51
C ASP A 116 4.46 -7.99 -0.33
N ASP A 117 3.51 -7.88 0.59
CA ASP A 117 2.70 -6.68 0.89
C ASP A 117 1.66 -6.30 -0.16
N SER A 118 1.56 -7.05 -1.27
CA SER A 118 0.51 -6.83 -2.27
C SER A 118 -0.87 -7.20 -1.72
N TRP A 119 -1.91 -6.47 -2.17
CA TRP A 119 -3.29 -6.75 -1.84
C TRP A 119 -4.03 -7.32 -3.05
N THR A 120 -4.91 -8.26 -2.81
CA THR A 120 -5.78 -8.86 -3.82
C THR A 120 -7.22 -8.77 -3.39
N SER A 121 -8.07 -8.24 -4.27
CA SER A 121 -9.51 -8.08 -4.04
C SER A 121 -10.27 -9.35 -4.45
N TYR A 122 -11.21 -9.74 -3.63
CA TYR A 122 -12.09 -10.88 -3.86
C TYR A 122 -13.55 -10.42 -3.79
N SER A 123 -14.24 -10.40 -4.93
CA SER A 123 -15.66 -10.06 -5.02
C SER A 123 -16.49 -11.21 -4.47
N GLY A 124 -16.86 -11.09 -3.21
CA GLY A 124 -17.62 -12.08 -2.45
C GLY A 124 -19.09 -11.75 -2.32
N THR A 125 -19.72 -12.31 -1.28
CA THR A 125 -21.10 -12.03 -0.93
C THR A 125 -21.15 -10.99 0.19
N VAL A 126 -21.81 -9.87 -0.06
CA VAL A 126 -22.12 -8.85 0.96
C VAL A 126 -23.49 -9.12 1.55
N ASN A 127 -23.58 -9.06 2.87
CA ASN A 127 -24.84 -9.13 3.62
C ASN A 127 -24.96 -7.87 4.49
N GLU A 128 -25.67 -6.88 3.97
CA GLU A 128 -25.87 -5.58 4.61
C GLU A 128 -26.71 -5.69 5.91
N THR A 129 -27.59 -6.70 6.01
CA THR A 129 -28.38 -6.91 7.24
C THR A 129 -27.53 -7.36 8.43
N ASN A 130 -26.48 -8.13 8.16
CA ASN A 130 -25.57 -8.67 9.18
C ASN A 130 -24.22 -7.96 9.18
N ASN A 131 -24.04 -6.95 8.33
CA ASN A 131 -22.79 -6.20 8.15
C ASN A 131 -21.58 -7.12 7.93
N THR A 132 -21.68 -7.99 6.92
CA THR A 132 -20.60 -8.93 6.59
C THR A 132 -20.29 -8.97 5.12
N VAL A 133 -19.01 -9.16 4.79
CA VAL A 133 -18.55 -9.58 3.47
C VAL A 133 -17.84 -10.92 3.61
N SER A 134 -18.11 -11.87 2.71
CA SER A 134 -17.54 -13.21 2.76
C SER A 134 -17.14 -13.70 1.39
N TYR A 135 -16.06 -14.50 1.35
CA TYR A 135 -15.56 -15.15 0.13
C TYR A 135 -15.13 -16.58 0.44
N THR A 136 -15.43 -17.52 -0.48
CA THR A 136 -15.02 -18.91 -0.38
C THR A 136 -13.88 -19.19 -1.34
N PHE A 137 -12.74 -19.63 -0.82
CA PHE A 137 -11.54 -19.98 -1.54
C PHE A 137 -11.53 -21.46 -1.84
N ASN A 138 -11.74 -21.83 -3.09
CA ASN A 138 -11.65 -23.22 -3.56
C ASN A 138 -10.20 -23.66 -3.78
N ASP A 139 -9.32 -22.71 -4.09
CA ASP A 139 -7.87 -22.91 -4.20
C ASP A 139 -7.17 -22.35 -2.98
N ALA A 140 -6.05 -22.97 -2.60
CA ALA A 140 -5.29 -22.59 -1.44
C ALA A 140 -4.71 -21.18 -1.57
N VAL A 141 -5.03 -20.31 -0.60
CA VAL A 141 -4.49 -18.95 -0.50
C VAL A 141 -3.61 -18.80 0.74
N SER A 142 -2.71 -17.82 0.69
CA SER A 142 -1.86 -17.46 1.82
C SER A 142 -1.92 -15.97 2.03
N PHE A 143 -2.11 -15.55 3.28
CA PHE A 143 -2.30 -14.12 3.59
C PHE A 143 -1.72 -13.78 4.96
N LYS A 144 -1.39 -12.50 5.15
CA LYS A 144 -0.95 -11.96 6.45
C LYS A 144 -1.85 -10.85 6.97
N ALA A 145 -2.74 -10.31 6.14
CA ALA A 145 -3.75 -9.38 6.59
C ALA A 145 -5.06 -9.55 5.81
N VAL A 146 -6.16 -9.12 6.44
CA VAL A 146 -7.52 -9.15 5.89
C VAL A 146 -8.22 -7.85 6.23
N THR A 147 -8.87 -7.25 5.22
CA THR A 147 -9.76 -6.09 5.37
C THR A 147 -10.86 -6.14 4.32
N ALA A 148 -11.62 -5.07 4.17
CA ALA A 148 -12.55 -4.88 3.07
C ALA A 148 -12.36 -3.48 2.45
N SER A 149 -12.61 -3.34 1.16
CA SER A 149 -12.55 -2.06 0.44
C SER A 149 -13.66 -1.97 -0.60
N ALA A 150 -13.75 -0.84 -1.31
CA ALA A 150 -14.65 -0.73 -2.45
C ALA A 150 -14.16 -1.60 -3.62
N ALA A 151 -15.08 -2.18 -4.37
CA ALA A 151 -14.75 -2.94 -5.58
C ALA A 151 -13.95 -2.07 -6.56
N GLY A 152 -12.83 -2.58 -7.04
CA GLY A 152 -11.91 -1.86 -7.92
C GLY A 152 -10.95 -0.92 -7.21
N ALA A 153 -11.07 -0.74 -5.90
CA ALA A 153 -10.11 -0.05 -5.06
C ALA A 153 -9.07 -1.05 -4.56
N THR A 154 -8.20 -1.54 -5.43
CA THR A 154 -7.09 -2.40 -4.97
C THR A 154 -6.22 -1.60 -4.01
N LEU A 155 -6.08 -2.08 -2.77
CA LEU A 155 -5.25 -1.45 -1.74
C LEU A 155 -3.75 -1.68 -1.99
N THR A 156 -3.41 -2.29 -3.09
CA THR A 156 -2.03 -2.31 -3.57
C THR A 156 -1.65 -0.84 -3.70
N ILE A 157 -0.59 -0.38 -3.00
CA ILE A 157 0.23 0.64 -3.63
C ILE A 157 0.45 0.01 -5.00
N GLU A 158 -0.13 0.58 -6.05
CA GLU A 158 0.39 0.30 -7.36
C GLU A 158 1.89 0.51 -7.16
N ASP A 159 2.61 -0.59 -6.94
CA ASP A 159 3.96 -0.66 -7.44
C ASP A 159 3.75 -0.02 -8.79
N LEU A 160 4.32 1.16 -8.96
CA LEU A 160 4.51 1.70 -10.29
C LEU A 160 5.26 0.57 -10.98
N SER A 161 4.49 -0.47 -11.30
CA SER A 161 4.81 -1.44 -12.32
C SER A 161 5.26 -0.51 -13.41
N PRO A 162 6.55 -0.48 -13.78
CA PRO A 162 6.96 0.51 -14.74
C PRO A 162 5.96 0.31 -15.87
N THR A 163 4.93 1.15 -15.87
CA THR A 163 4.19 1.47 -17.08
C THR A 163 5.35 1.68 -17.97
N THR A 164 5.63 0.74 -18.88
CA THR A 164 6.84 0.72 -19.69
C THR A 164 7.06 2.17 -20.02
N SER A 165 7.97 2.80 -19.22
CA SER A 165 8.08 4.25 -19.26
C SER A 165 8.35 4.54 -20.70
N SER A 166 7.40 5.09 -21.41
CA SER A 166 7.60 5.45 -22.80
C SER A 166 8.54 6.64 -22.88
N ILE A 167 9.00 7.13 -21.71
CA ILE A 167 9.91 8.26 -21.58
C ILE A 167 11.28 7.76 -21.12
N TYR A 168 12.28 7.96 -21.95
CA TYR A 168 13.68 7.67 -21.63
C TYR A 168 14.49 8.95 -21.71
N VAL A 169 15.40 9.13 -20.75
CA VAL A 169 16.30 10.30 -20.69
C VAL A 169 17.74 9.84 -20.71
N TYR A 170 18.50 10.28 -21.72
CA TYR A 170 19.89 9.88 -21.91
C TYR A 170 20.72 10.99 -22.60
N PRO A 171 22.05 10.97 -22.43
CA PRO A 171 22.79 10.21 -21.45
C PRO A 171 22.58 10.76 -20.03
N ASN A 172 22.60 9.91 -19.03
CA ASN A 172 22.56 10.31 -17.62
C ASN A 172 23.52 9.38 -16.84
N PRO A 173 24.66 9.85 -16.32
CA PRO A 173 25.16 11.24 -16.28
C PRO A 173 25.47 11.88 -17.65
N THR A 174 25.47 13.24 -17.67
CA THR A 174 25.77 14.03 -18.87
C THR A 174 26.74 15.15 -18.59
N ALA A 175 27.54 15.53 -19.59
CA ALA A 175 28.35 16.75 -19.55
C ALA A 175 27.63 17.97 -20.14
N ASN A 176 26.91 17.82 -21.26
CA ASN A 176 26.42 18.98 -22.01
C ASN A 176 24.93 18.93 -22.36
N ARG A 177 24.38 17.76 -22.70
CA ARG A 177 23.02 17.66 -23.24
C ARG A 177 22.37 16.35 -22.82
N ILE A 178 21.05 16.40 -22.60
CA ILE A 178 20.20 15.23 -22.46
C ILE A 178 19.18 15.20 -23.59
N TYR A 179 18.82 13.99 -23.98
CA TYR A 179 17.73 13.72 -24.92
C TYR A 179 16.60 13.05 -24.16
N ILE A 180 15.37 13.36 -24.56
CA ILE A 180 14.15 12.82 -23.99
C ILE A 180 13.45 12.06 -25.12
N GLN A 181 13.40 10.75 -25.01
CA GLN A 181 12.64 9.93 -25.93
C GLN A 181 11.25 9.70 -25.33
N ALA A 182 10.23 10.26 -25.96
CA ALA A 182 8.83 10.13 -25.59
C ALA A 182 7.94 10.31 -26.83
N GLU A 183 6.73 9.77 -26.78
CA GLU A 183 5.81 9.83 -27.94
C GLU A 183 5.33 11.26 -28.27
N SER A 184 5.17 12.13 -27.29
CA SER A 184 4.71 13.52 -27.50
C SER A 184 4.98 14.38 -26.26
N ILE A 185 6.06 15.13 -26.27
CA ILE A 185 6.44 16.01 -25.15
C ILE A 185 5.62 17.30 -25.23
N THR A 186 4.82 17.56 -24.20
CA THR A 186 4.14 18.85 -24.02
C THR A 186 5.04 19.82 -23.28
N LYS A 187 5.81 19.32 -22.29
CA LYS A 187 6.64 20.14 -21.42
C LYS A 187 7.72 19.30 -20.77
N ALA A 188 8.94 19.86 -20.71
CA ALA A 188 10.04 19.32 -19.91
C ALA A 188 10.65 20.45 -19.09
N GLU A 189 10.69 20.30 -17.77
CA GLU A 189 11.15 21.30 -16.82
C GLU A 189 12.26 20.73 -15.93
N LEU A 190 13.38 21.44 -15.87
CA LEU A 190 14.52 21.09 -15.03
C LEU A 190 14.54 21.98 -13.79
N PHE A 191 14.68 21.35 -12.62
CA PHE A 191 14.72 22.01 -11.32
C PHE A 191 16.03 21.68 -10.60
N ASP A 192 16.52 22.62 -9.80
CA ASP A 192 17.56 22.32 -8.82
C ASP A 192 16.96 21.61 -7.59
N LEU A 193 17.82 21.13 -6.68
CA LEU A 193 17.39 20.43 -5.47
C LEU A 193 16.61 21.31 -4.46
N MET A 194 16.60 22.62 -4.68
CA MET A 194 15.79 23.57 -3.90
C MET A 194 14.41 23.83 -4.53
N GLY A 195 14.10 23.12 -5.63
CA GLY A 195 12.83 23.27 -6.35
C GLY A 195 12.75 24.50 -7.27
N ARG A 196 13.85 25.23 -7.49
CA ARG A 196 13.86 26.36 -8.42
C ARG A 196 14.00 25.83 -9.85
N LYS A 197 13.13 26.31 -10.72
CA LYS A 197 13.18 25.99 -12.14
C LYS A 197 14.42 26.60 -12.78
N VAL A 198 15.27 25.77 -13.36
CA VAL A 198 16.53 26.15 -14.01
C VAL A 198 16.34 26.28 -15.52
N LYS A 199 15.53 25.39 -16.11
CA LYS A 199 15.29 25.37 -17.56
C LYS A 199 13.93 24.75 -17.87
N ALA A 200 13.32 25.13 -19.02
CA ALA A 200 12.13 24.49 -19.54
C ALA A 200 12.19 24.45 -21.07
N THR A 201 11.62 23.41 -21.66
CA THR A 201 11.49 23.22 -23.09
C THR A 201 10.25 22.37 -23.41
N ASN A 202 9.81 22.39 -24.65
CA ASN A 202 8.83 21.46 -25.22
C ASN A 202 9.47 20.57 -26.31
N GLN A 203 10.81 20.57 -26.39
CA GLN A 203 11.57 19.78 -27.34
C GLN A 203 12.07 18.49 -26.67
N ASP A 204 12.52 17.57 -27.49
CA ASP A 204 13.07 16.27 -27.12
C ASP A 204 14.54 16.33 -26.61
N GLN A 205 15.06 17.52 -26.36
CA GLN A 205 16.41 17.73 -25.86
C GLN A 205 16.54 18.96 -24.96
N ILE A 206 17.47 18.87 -23.99
CA ILE A 206 17.84 19.99 -23.10
C ILE A 206 19.35 20.16 -23.12
N ASP A 207 19.76 21.37 -23.49
CA ASP A 207 21.17 21.79 -23.40
C ASP A 207 21.47 22.23 -21.96
N LEU A 208 22.45 21.61 -21.34
CA LEU A 208 22.93 21.85 -19.97
C LEU A 208 24.32 22.49 -19.93
N SER A 209 24.89 22.90 -21.07
CA SER A 209 26.25 23.44 -21.16
C SER A 209 26.50 24.63 -20.21
N ASN A 210 25.49 25.47 -20.00
CA ASN A 210 25.58 26.65 -19.15
C ASN A 210 25.05 26.43 -17.72
N ILE A 211 24.91 25.18 -17.31
CA ILE A 211 24.41 24.81 -15.97
C ILE A 211 25.58 24.20 -15.18
N SER A 212 25.69 24.54 -13.90
CA SER A 212 26.71 24.02 -13.01
C SER A 212 26.62 22.49 -12.88
N SER A 213 27.74 21.82 -12.66
CA SER A 213 27.73 20.40 -12.31
C SER A 213 26.96 20.17 -11.01
N GLY A 214 26.21 19.07 -10.95
CA GLY A 214 25.37 18.76 -9.81
C GLY A 214 24.22 17.83 -10.14
N SER A 215 23.33 17.62 -9.17
CA SER A 215 22.09 16.84 -9.34
C SER A 215 20.91 17.78 -9.57
N TYR A 216 20.06 17.40 -10.50
CA TYR A 216 18.85 18.12 -10.90
C TYR A 216 17.67 17.16 -10.97
N ILE A 217 16.47 17.71 -10.95
CA ILE A 217 15.22 16.98 -11.14
C ILE A 217 14.60 17.45 -12.45
N LEU A 218 14.38 16.52 -13.38
CA LEU A 218 13.68 16.76 -14.64
C LEU A 218 12.27 16.21 -14.54
N GLN A 219 11.27 17.04 -14.82
CA GLN A 219 9.89 16.62 -15.00
C GLN A 219 9.53 16.70 -16.47
N VAL A 220 9.00 15.60 -17.03
CA VAL A 220 8.56 15.51 -18.42
C VAL A 220 7.07 15.22 -18.43
N THR A 221 6.29 16.08 -19.10
CA THR A 221 4.85 15.93 -19.29
C THR A 221 4.55 15.64 -20.76
N THR A 222 3.77 14.61 -21.03
CA THR A 222 3.32 14.24 -22.39
C THR A 222 1.92 14.76 -22.69
N GLN A 223 1.46 14.62 -23.93
CA GLN A 223 0.11 15.05 -24.34
C GLN A 223 -1.01 14.31 -23.59
N ASN A 224 -0.75 13.09 -23.10
CA ASN A 224 -1.70 12.32 -22.32
C ASN A 224 -1.77 12.76 -20.85
N ASN A 225 -1.21 13.92 -20.51
CA ASN A 225 -1.05 14.44 -19.13
C ASN A 225 -0.25 13.54 -18.19
N THR A 226 0.46 12.54 -18.71
CA THR A 226 1.39 11.75 -17.92
C THR A 226 2.62 12.58 -17.59
N THR A 227 2.98 12.70 -16.31
CA THR A 227 4.19 13.41 -15.87
C THR A 227 5.12 12.42 -15.21
N GLU A 228 6.36 12.34 -15.72
CA GLU A 228 7.42 11.52 -15.13
C GLU A 228 8.56 12.38 -14.63
N THR A 229 9.26 11.89 -13.61
CA THR A 229 10.32 12.62 -12.93
C THR A 229 11.62 11.82 -12.97
N PHE A 230 12.70 12.46 -13.41
CA PHE A 230 14.02 11.86 -13.55
C PHE A 230 15.06 12.64 -12.74
N LYS A 231 15.95 11.93 -12.05
CA LYS A 231 17.15 12.53 -11.49
C LYS A 231 18.22 12.65 -12.58
N ILE A 232 18.71 13.84 -12.83
CA ILE A 232 19.75 14.13 -13.80
C ILE A 232 21.06 14.46 -13.07
N ILE A 233 22.16 13.83 -13.49
CA ILE A 233 23.50 14.09 -12.98
C ILE A 233 24.30 14.85 -14.06
N LYS A 234 24.53 16.14 -13.82
CA LYS A 234 25.40 16.96 -14.66
C LYS A 234 26.84 16.86 -14.15
N GLN A 235 27.73 16.39 -15.01
CA GLN A 235 29.17 16.31 -14.73
C GLN A 235 29.91 17.53 -15.25
N CYS A 236 31.11 17.80 -14.71
CA CYS A 236 32.07 18.72 -15.33
C CYS A 236 32.51 18.14 -16.67
N GLU A 237 32.88 19.01 -17.61
CA GLU A 237 33.59 18.68 -18.83
C GLU A 237 35.03 18.34 -18.53
#